data_7887d4475b35bdf826f411f2abedf9b5
#
_entry.id   7887d4475b35bdf826f411f2abedf9b5
#
_cell.length_a   1.000
_cell.length_b   1.000
_cell.length_c   1.000
_cell.angle_alpha   90.00
_cell.angle_beta   90.00
_cell.angle_gamma   90.00
#
_symmetry.space_group_name_H-M   'P 1'
#
loop_
_entity.id
_entity.type
_entity.pdbx_description
1 polymer ?
#
loop_
_entity_poly.entity_id
_entity_poly.type
_entity_poly.pdbx_seq_one_letter_code
_entity_poly.pdbx_strand_id
1 'polypeptide(L)'
;MYDRRISILQRIAMNLWKKLVVTMTTAGAAAAAVPAENPAPAYQEDSYLTQVRQLTTEGRRAGEGYWSPDGKRMVFQSEREPGNPFYQIYVQDLGSGRVNRISPGIGKTTCAFFRPGSDEILFASTHADPASKKLQEDELALRASGAQRRYAWDFDPQMDIYAYSEASGGLKRLTNARGYDAEAAYSPDGQWIVFASNRDAYERTLKEEEQRLLEKDPSHFAEIYIMRADGTGVRRLTNTPGYDGGPFFTHDGKRIVWRRFDPQGRSADIYTMQPDGSDVKRLTDFGSVSWAPYEHPSGRYVIFASNKLGHDNFELFIVDVEGVKEPVRVTYSAGFDGLPVPSPDGKRLAWTSSRSGAGVGQIFVGDWNHAKALEALKSAPPRQGSTK
;
A
#
# COMPACT_ATOMS: atom_id res chain seq x y z
N MET A 1 29.67 11.73 -11.98
CA MET A 1 28.74 11.62 -13.13
C MET A 1 27.86 10.39 -12.88
N TYR A 2 26.71 10.57 -12.28
CA TYR A 2 25.77 9.49 -11.94
C TYR A 2 24.69 9.48 -13.03
N ASP A 3 24.82 8.59 -14.00
CA ASP A 3 23.82 8.36 -15.04
C ASP A 3 22.69 7.52 -14.40
N ARG A 4 21.60 8.19 -14.01
CA ARG A 4 20.44 7.58 -13.37
C ARG A 4 19.59 6.88 -14.42
N ARG A 5 19.76 5.58 -14.60
CA ARG A 5 18.87 4.73 -15.39
C ARG A 5 17.62 4.38 -14.56
N ILE A 6 16.52 4.69 -15.13
CA ILE A 6 15.15 4.72 -14.58
C ILE A 6 14.58 3.30 -14.37
N SER A 7 13.96 2.98 -13.21
CA SER A 7 13.32 1.69 -12.90
C SER A 7 12.10 1.39 -13.81
N ILE A 8 11.68 0.12 -13.89
CA ILE A 8 10.55 -0.31 -14.74
C ILE A 8 9.25 0.40 -14.31
N LEU A 9 9.02 0.61 -13.02
CA LEU A 9 7.92 1.43 -12.51
C LEU A 9 8.01 2.89 -12.98
N GLN A 10 9.22 3.39 -13.23
CA GLN A 10 9.46 4.72 -13.82
C GLN A 10 9.17 4.76 -15.33
N ARG A 11 9.32 3.64 -16.05
CA ARG A 11 9.07 3.60 -17.53
C ARG A 11 7.59 3.54 -17.87
N ILE A 12 6.78 2.85 -17.09
CA ILE A 12 5.31 2.79 -17.30
C ILE A 12 4.74 4.20 -17.24
N ALA A 13 5.27 5.01 -16.36
CA ALA A 13 4.88 6.39 -16.18
C ALA A 13 5.46 7.36 -17.22
N MET A 14 6.56 7.05 -17.90
CA MET A 14 7.28 8.00 -18.78
C MET A 14 6.80 8.01 -20.25
N ASN A 15 6.19 6.94 -20.74
CA ASN A 15 5.86 6.80 -22.16
C ASN A 15 4.53 7.43 -22.60
N LEU A 16 3.66 7.82 -21.67
CA LEU A 16 2.33 8.35 -21.99
C LEU A 16 2.26 9.89 -22.13
N TRP A 17 3.24 10.63 -21.64
CA TRP A 17 3.15 12.11 -21.68
C TRP A 17 3.82 12.80 -22.87
N LYS A 18 4.55 12.08 -23.71
CA LYS A 18 5.20 12.66 -24.91
C LYS A 18 4.32 12.73 -26.16
N LYS A 19 3.05 12.32 -26.11
CA LYS A 19 2.15 12.28 -27.29
C LYS A 19 0.99 13.27 -27.27
N LEU A 20 0.98 14.26 -26.42
CA LEU A 20 -0.12 15.23 -26.39
C LEU A 20 0.34 16.68 -26.60
N VAL A 21 1.10 16.95 -27.63
CA VAL A 21 1.15 18.26 -28.28
C VAL A 21 1.48 17.99 -29.73
N VAL A 22 0.57 18.27 -30.64
CA VAL A 22 0.64 18.73 -32.00
C VAL A 22 -0.54 18.24 -32.85
N THR A 23 -1.27 19.20 -33.26
CA THR A 23 -2.00 19.51 -34.52
C THR A 23 -3.48 19.11 -34.59
N MET A 24 -4.29 20.14 -34.47
CA MET A 24 -5.60 20.23 -35.13
C MET A 24 -5.38 20.39 -36.63
N THR A 25 -5.81 19.42 -37.44
CA THR A 25 -6.22 19.63 -38.82
C THR A 25 -7.53 18.90 -39.07
N THR A 26 -8.47 19.65 -39.57
CA THR A 26 -9.84 19.26 -39.92
C THR A 26 -9.86 18.28 -41.08
N ALA A 27 -10.43 17.08 -40.86
CA ALA A 27 -11.01 16.28 -41.95
C ALA A 27 -12.19 15.51 -41.36
N GLY A 28 -13.38 15.76 -41.86
CA GLY A 28 -14.61 15.08 -41.45
C GLY A 28 -14.59 13.60 -41.85
N ALA A 29 -14.77 12.75 -40.86
CA ALA A 29 -15.15 11.36 -41.07
C ALA A 29 -16.27 11.07 -40.06
N ALA A 30 -17.35 10.50 -40.55
CA ALA A 30 -18.52 10.10 -39.78
C ALA A 30 -18.08 9.14 -38.63
N ALA A 31 -18.16 9.59 -37.42
CA ALA A 31 -17.96 8.78 -36.25
C ALA A 31 -19.15 7.83 -36.12
N ALA A 32 -18.90 6.53 -36.21
CA ALA A 32 -19.80 5.52 -35.69
C ALA A 32 -19.95 5.79 -34.19
N ALA A 33 -21.19 6.03 -33.74
CA ALA A 33 -21.48 6.26 -32.33
C ALA A 33 -21.09 5.00 -31.53
N VAL A 34 -20.03 5.12 -30.74
CA VAL A 34 -19.77 4.19 -29.62
C VAL A 34 -20.99 4.32 -28.72
N PRO A 35 -21.67 3.21 -28.34
CA PRO A 35 -22.75 3.30 -27.36
C PRO A 35 -22.20 4.01 -26.12
N ALA A 36 -22.81 5.13 -25.76
CA ALA A 36 -22.49 5.79 -24.51
C ALA A 36 -22.73 4.77 -23.40
N GLU A 37 -21.65 4.31 -22.75
CA GLU A 37 -21.82 3.66 -21.45
C GLU A 37 -22.64 4.63 -20.60
N ASN A 38 -23.81 4.19 -20.15
CA ASN A 38 -24.59 4.93 -19.18
C ASN A 38 -23.63 5.34 -18.05
N PRO A 39 -23.52 6.62 -17.69
CA PRO A 39 -22.70 7.00 -16.54
C PRO A 39 -23.16 6.15 -15.37
N ALA A 40 -22.25 5.35 -14.82
CA ALA A 40 -22.52 4.58 -13.63
C ALA A 40 -23.06 5.55 -12.58
N PRO A 41 -24.26 5.36 -12.03
CA PRO A 41 -24.86 6.35 -11.18
C PRO A 41 -23.97 6.55 -9.94
N ALA A 42 -23.72 7.81 -9.57
CA ALA A 42 -23.01 8.21 -8.34
C ALA A 42 -23.55 7.50 -7.08
N TYR A 43 -24.76 6.98 -7.17
CA TYR A 43 -25.46 6.21 -6.14
C TYR A 43 -24.84 4.83 -5.80
N GLN A 44 -23.88 4.31 -6.58
CA GLN A 44 -23.33 2.98 -6.28
C GLN A 44 -22.37 3.03 -5.09
N GLU A 45 -21.51 4.06 -4.98
CA GLU A 45 -20.63 4.25 -3.82
C GLU A 45 -21.44 4.42 -2.53
N ASP A 46 -22.50 5.25 -2.56
CA ASP A 46 -23.35 5.53 -1.41
C ASP A 46 -24.06 4.28 -0.86
N SER A 47 -24.17 3.21 -1.65
CA SER A 47 -24.69 1.94 -1.17
C SER A 47 -23.72 1.19 -0.27
N TYR A 48 -22.42 1.44 -0.38
CA TYR A 48 -21.35 0.82 0.42
C TYR A 48 -20.80 1.76 1.50
N LEU A 49 -20.68 3.06 1.18
CA LEU A 49 -20.03 4.06 2.02
C LEU A 49 -20.97 5.23 2.26
N THR A 50 -21.25 5.52 3.53
CA THR A 50 -22.02 6.68 3.96
C THR A 50 -21.22 7.52 4.94
N GLN A 51 -21.65 8.77 5.23
CA GLN A 51 -20.97 9.67 6.15
C GLN A 51 -19.48 9.85 5.84
N VAL A 52 -19.12 9.84 4.56
CA VAL A 52 -17.74 9.99 4.11
C VAL A 52 -17.18 11.35 4.51
N ARG A 53 -16.06 11.36 5.22
CA ARG A 53 -15.37 12.58 5.66
C ARG A 53 -13.87 12.43 5.55
N GLN A 54 -13.20 13.53 5.27
CA GLN A 54 -11.75 13.63 5.33
C GLN A 54 -11.29 13.63 6.80
N LEU A 55 -10.34 12.76 7.14
CA LEU A 55 -9.80 12.65 8.49
C LEU A 55 -8.53 13.50 8.67
N THR A 56 -7.64 13.49 7.68
CA THR A 56 -6.38 14.25 7.72
C THR A 56 -6.45 15.48 6.83
N THR A 57 -6.10 16.64 7.38
CA THR A 57 -6.18 17.93 6.68
C THR A 57 -4.86 18.71 6.71
N GLU A 58 -3.89 18.26 7.52
CA GLU A 58 -2.61 18.91 7.68
C GLU A 58 -1.51 18.23 6.88
N GLY A 59 -0.48 19.00 6.54
CA GLY A 59 0.65 18.55 5.76
C GLY A 59 0.36 18.47 4.27
N ARG A 60 1.38 18.12 3.50
CA ARG A 60 1.27 18.02 2.04
C ARG A 60 0.43 16.82 1.62
N ARG A 61 0.62 15.68 2.29
CA ARG A 61 -0.09 14.42 2.04
C ARG A 61 -0.10 13.52 3.28
N ALA A 62 -1.08 12.65 3.37
CA ALA A 62 -1.17 11.60 4.37
C ALA A 62 -1.74 10.34 3.75
N GLY A 63 -1.42 9.17 4.31
CA GLY A 63 -1.93 7.90 3.83
C GLY A 63 -1.60 6.75 4.76
N GLU A 64 -1.99 5.54 4.37
CA GLU A 64 -1.77 4.32 5.14
C GLU A 64 -2.23 4.43 6.60
N GLY A 65 -3.53 4.70 6.76
CA GLY A 65 -4.14 4.80 8.09
C GLY A 65 -4.60 3.44 8.61
N TYR A 66 -4.06 3.02 9.77
CA TYR A 66 -4.46 1.78 10.43
C TYR A 66 -5.08 2.08 11.78
N TRP A 67 -6.21 1.42 12.06
CA TRP A 67 -6.92 1.57 13.32
C TRP A 67 -6.16 0.89 14.48
N SER A 68 -6.21 1.50 15.68
CA SER A 68 -5.86 0.77 16.89
C SER A 68 -6.85 -0.38 17.15
N PRO A 69 -6.45 -1.44 17.87
CA PRO A 69 -7.33 -2.59 18.13
C PRO A 69 -8.67 -2.24 18.80
N ASP A 70 -8.73 -1.15 19.56
CA ASP A 70 -9.95 -0.63 20.20
C ASP A 70 -10.75 0.34 19.31
N GLY A 71 -10.25 0.64 18.09
CA GLY A 71 -10.87 1.54 17.13
C GLY A 71 -10.91 3.01 17.51
N LYS A 72 -10.17 3.43 18.57
CA LYS A 72 -10.19 4.80 19.10
C LYS A 72 -9.07 5.68 18.57
N ARG A 73 -8.02 5.09 18.02
CA ARG A 73 -6.86 5.79 17.46
C ARG A 73 -6.59 5.32 16.04
N MET A 74 -5.86 6.14 15.31
CA MET A 74 -5.33 5.79 13.98
C MET A 74 -3.85 6.13 13.94
N VAL A 75 -3.02 5.16 13.51
CA VAL A 75 -1.64 5.42 13.12
C VAL A 75 -1.59 5.63 11.62
N PHE A 76 -0.80 6.59 11.15
CA PHE A 76 -0.69 6.91 9.73
C PHE A 76 0.63 7.61 9.40
N GLN A 77 0.98 7.61 8.14
CA GLN A 77 2.11 8.38 7.64
C GLN A 77 1.67 9.70 7.02
N SER A 78 2.45 10.76 7.26
CA SER A 78 2.19 12.08 6.69
C SER A 78 3.48 12.85 6.42
N GLU A 79 3.48 13.62 5.33
CA GLU A 79 4.53 14.58 4.99
C GLU A 79 4.11 15.96 5.50
N ARG A 80 4.44 16.25 6.76
CA ARG A 80 4.07 17.50 7.44
C ARG A 80 5.17 18.12 8.32
N GLU A 81 6.34 17.47 8.44
CA GLU A 81 7.43 18.00 9.23
C GLU A 81 8.18 19.11 8.48
N PRO A 82 8.31 20.31 9.08
CA PRO A 82 9.18 21.33 8.52
C PRO A 82 10.62 20.82 8.40
N GLY A 83 11.20 20.93 7.20
CA GLY A 83 12.56 20.48 6.95
C GLY A 83 12.75 18.98 6.74
N ASN A 84 11.69 18.16 6.77
CA ASN A 84 11.74 16.76 6.33
C ASN A 84 10.74 16.52 5.18
N PRO A 85 11.21 16.27 3.94
CA PRO A 85 10.35 16.04 2.79
C PRO A 85 9.81 14.62 2.68
N PHE A 86 10.11 13.76 3.66
CA PHE A 86 9.67 12.37 3.69
C PHE A 86 8.52 12.18 4.67
N TYR A 87 7.79 11.09 4.53
CA TYR A 87 6.79 10.70 5.50
C TYR A 87 7.38 10.53 6.90
N GLN A 88 6.60 10.94 7.89
CA GLN A 88 6.79 10.62 9.30
C GLN A 88 5.53 9.95 9.84
N ILE A 89 5.65 9.22 10.94
CA ILE A 89 4.55 8.45 11.53
C ILE A 89 3.89 9.24 12.65
N TYR A 90 2.57 9.27 12.61
CA TYR A 90 1.70 9.98 13.55
C TYR A 90 0.64 9.05 14.11
N VAL A 91 0.22 9.31 15.33
CA VAL A 91 -0.95 8.72 15.96
C VAL A 91 -1.99 9.81 16.22
N GLN A 92 -3.20 9.60 15.76
CA GLN A 92 -4.35 10.44 16.03
C GLN A 92 -5.31 9.77 17.01
N ASP A 93 -5.68 10.46 18.07
CA ASP A 93 -6.83 10.13 18.90
C ASP A 93 -8.11 10.60 18.21
N LEU A 94 -8.99 9.67 17.88
CA LEU A 94 -10.18 9.96 17.07
C LEU A 94 -11.30 10.65 17.84
N GLY A 95 -11.26 10.62 19.17
CA GLY A 95 -12.22 11.31 20.03
C GLY A 95 -11.88 12.79 20.21
N SER A 96 -10.61 13.08 20.51
CA SER A 96 -10.14 14.47 20.74
C SER A 96 -9.60 15.15 19.49
N GLY A 97 -9.27 14.37 18.44
CA GLY A 97 -8.60 14.87 17.24
C GLY A 97 -7.11 15.15 17.42
N ARG A 98 -6.54 14.94 18.62
CA ARG A 98 -5.11 15.19 18.90
C ARG A 98 -4.22 14.28 18.08
N VAL A 99 -3.19 14.86 17.44
CA VAL A 99 -2.20 14.16 16.62
C VAL A 99 -0.82 14.31 17.24
N ASN A 100 -0.12 13.20 17.44
CA ASN A 100 1.26 13.17 17.94
C ASN A 100 2.16 12.41 16.96
N ARG A 101 3.35 12.97 16.67
CA ARG A 101 4.39 12.24 15.94
C ARG A 101 5.06 11.24 16.88
N ILE A 102 5.29 10.00 16.39
CA ILE A 102 5.99 8.94 17.12
C ILE A 102 7.33 8.57 16.47
N SER A 103 7.52 8.88 15.20
CA SER A 103 8.82 8.67 14.53
C SER A 103 9.84 9.75 14.86
N PRO A 104 11.15 9.49 14.67
CA PRO A 104 12.23 10.41 15.08
C PRO A 104 12.22 11.78 14.39
N GLY A 105 11.56 11.94 13.25
CA GLY A 105 11.54 13.19 12.47
C GLY A 105 12.71 13.35 11.50
N ILE A 106 13.56 12.34 11.41
CA ILE A 106 14.75 12.30 10.53
C ILE A 106 14.61 11.09 9.61
N GLY A 107 15.05 11.24 8.36
CA GLY A 107 15.02 10.19 7.35
C GLY A 107 13.60 9.87 6.86
N LYS A 108 13.49 8.73 6.21
CA LYS A 108 12.24 8.19 5.65
C LYS A 108 11.58 7.29 6.67
N THR A 109 10.26 7.35 6.79
CA THR A 109 9.48 6.37 7.56
C THR A 109 8.25 5.94 6.78
N THR A 110 7.77 4.72 7.05
CA THR A 110 6.60 4.18 6.35
C THR A 110 5.93 3.03 7.10
N CYS A 111 4.69 2.70 6.74
CA CYS A 111 4.00 1.45 7.03
C CYS A 111 3.97 1.12 8.53
N ALA A 112 3.29 1.96 9.31
CA ALA A 112 3.14 1.72 10.75
C ALA A 112 1.93 0.83 11.06
N PHE A 113 2.01 0.03 12.13
CA PHE A 113 0.94 -0.88 12.52
C PHE A 113 0.89 -1.07 14.04
N PHE A 114 -0.31 -1.04 14.65
CA PHE A 114 -0.49 -1.32 16.07
C PHE A 114 -0.30 -2.79 16.41
N ARG A 115 0.36 -3.08 17.53
CA ARG A 115 0.42 -4.44 18.08
C ARG A 115 -0.87 -4.76 18.84
N PRO A 116 -1.59 -5.84 18.50
CA PRO A 116 -2.73 -6.28 19.29
C PRO A 116 -2.34 -6.61 20.74
N GLY A 117 -3.15 -6.15 21.69
CA GLY A 117 -2.94 -6.41 23.12
C GLY A 117 -1.74 -5.68 23.77
N SER A 118 -1.17 -4.69 23.12
CA SER A 118 0.00 -3.94 23.58
C SER A 118 -0.12 -2.44 23.25
N ASP A 119 0.77 -1.62 23.83
CA ASP A 119 0.99 -0.22 23.47
C ASP A 119 2.01 -0.03 22.35
N GLU A 120 2.58 -1.11 21.82
CA GLU A 120 3.60 -1.05 20.78
C GLU A 120 3.01 -0.72 19.42
N ILE A 121 3.76 0.09 18.66
CA ILE A 121 3.49 0.43 17.26
C ILE A 121 4.77 0.16 16.48
N LEU A 122 4.71 -0.69 15.45
CA LEU A 122 5.83 -0.86 14.54
C LEU A 122 5.78 0.15 13.39
N PHE A 123 6.93 0.45 12.83
CA PHE A 123 7.08 1.17 11.57
C PHE A 123 8.47 0.91 10.97
N ALA A 124 8.61 1.13 9.67
CA ALA A 124 9.89 1.08 9.00
C ALA A 124 10.54 2.47 8.93
N SER A 125 11.87 2.56 9.08
CA SER A 125 12.59 3.84 9.10
C SER A 125 14.04 3.73 8.70
N THR A 126 14.57 4.79 8.06
CA THR A 126 15.99 4.97 7.77
C THR A 126 16.71 5.92 8.78
N HIS A 127 16.06 6.30 9.87
CA HIS A 127 16.60 7.32 10.79
C HIS A 127 17.98 6.97 11.39
N ALA A 128 18.32 5.69 11.45
CA ALA A 128 19.62 5.21 11.92
C ALA A 128 20.72 5.22 10.85
N ASP A 129 20.38 5.46 9.58
CA ASP A 129 21.37 5.64 8.52
C ASP A 129 22.10 6.97 8.71
N PRO A 130 23.46 6.99 8.83
CA PRO A 130 24.23 8.22 8.92
C PRO A 130 23.99 9.21 7.76
N ALA A 131 23.59 8.71 6.59
CA ALA A 131 23.31 9.53 5.41
C ALA A 131 21.89 10.14 5.42
N SER A 132 21.00 9.73 6.31
CA SER A 132 19.57 10.14 6.30
C SER A 132 19.36 11.64 6.25
N LYS A 133 20.11 12.40 7.05
CA LYS A 133 20.02 13.87 7.08
C LYS A 133 20.46 14.49 5.75
N LYS A 134 21.57 13.99 5.18
CA LYS A 134 22.06 14.44 3.87
C LYS A 134 21.07 14.16 2.75
N LEU A 135 20.45 12.95 2.73
CA LEU A 135 19.42 12.60 1.76
C LEU A 135 18.18 13.49 1.88
N GLN A 136 17.83 13.88 3.09
CA GLN A 136 16.74 14.81 3.37
C GLN A 136 17.04 16.22 2.82
N GLU A 137 18.23 16.75 3.06
CA GLU A 137 18.70 18.03 2.53
C GLU A 137 18.75 18.03 0.99
N ASP A 138 19.23 16.96 0.39
CA ASP A 138 19.31 16.80 -1.07
C ASP A 138 17.91 16.78 -1.72
N GLU A 139 16.95 16.11 -1.10
CA GLU A 139 15.56 16.10 -1.60
C GLU A 139 14.92 17.49 -1.47
N LEU A 140 15.15 18.21 -0.37
CA LEU A 140 14.68 19.60 -0.21
C LEU A 140 15.28 20.52 -1.27
N ALA A 141 16.60 20.43 -1.51
CA ALA A 141 17.28 21.21 -2.54
C ALA A 141 16.73 20.88 -3.95
N LEU A 142 16.48 19.60 -4.23
CA LEU A 142 15.88 19.16 -5.49
C LEU A 142 14.50 19.79 -5.69
N ARG A 143 13.63 19.78 -4.66
CA ARG A 143 12.30 20.41 -4.72
C ARG A 143 12.38 21.92 -4.90
N ALA A 144 13.30 22.58 -4.19
CA ALA A 144 13.51 24.02 -4.29
C ALA A 144 14.00 24.46 -5.69
N SER A 145 14.72 23.59 -6.42
CA SER A 145 15.15 23.84 -7.80
C SER A 145 14.02 23.83 -8.84
N GLY A 146 12.80 23.49 -8.43
CA GLY A 146 11.64 23.33 -9.34
C GLY A 146 11.71 22.08 -10.22
N ALA A 147 12.72 21.22 -10.04
CA ALA A 147 12.80 19.96 -10.73
C ALA A 147 11.65 19.04 -10.30
N GLN A 148 10.80 18.70 -11.26
CA GLN A 148 9.71 17.77 -11.00
C GLN A 148 10.27 16.35 -10.91
N ARG A 149 10.30 15.80 -9.71
CA ARG A 149 10.53 14.38 -9.51
C ARG A 149 9.19 13.65 -9.47
N ARG A 150 9.02 12.71 -10.37
CA ARG A 150 7.88 11.81 -10.30
C ARG A 150 7.99 10.97 -9.02
N TYR A 151 6.90 10.86 -8.27
CA TYR A 151 6.85 9.99 -7.11
C TYR A 151 7.22 8.55 -7.53
N ALA A 152 8.22 8.01 -6.87
CA ALA A 152 8.58 6.60 -6.96
C ALA A 152 8.73 6.06 -5.54
N TRP A 153 8.28 4.83 -5.30
CA TRP A 153 8.55 4.15 -4.04
C TRP A 153 10.07 3.97 -3.89
N ASP A 154 10.58 4.30 -2.72
CA ASP A 154 12.02 4.30 -2.45
C ASP A 154 12.40 3.05 -1.66
N PHE A 155 12.95 2.05 -2.35
CA PHE A 155 13.48 0.83 -1.76
C PHE A 155 14.87 1.10 -1.15
N ASP A 156 14.91 1.91 -0.11
CA ASP A 156 16.15 2.29 0.58
C ASP A 156 16.74 1.06 1.29
N PRO A 157 18.01 0.66 0.99
CA PRO A 157 18.63 -0.51 1.59
C PRO A 157 19.04 -0.33 3.06
N GLN A 158 18.75 0.80 3.66
CA GLN A 158 18.93 1.08 5.09
C GLN A 158 17.59 1.19 5.82
N MET A 159 16.51 0.74 5.19
CA MET A 159 15.19 0.73 5.81
C MET A 159 15.05 -0.47 6.74
N ASP A 160 14.83 -0.21 8.03
CA ASP A 160 14.65 -1.21 9.06
C ASP A 160 13.32 -1.05 9.79
N ILE A 161 12.84 -2.14 10.37
CA ILE A 161 11.62 -2.18 11.18
C ILE A 161 11.97 -1.87 12.64
N TYR A 162 11.20 -0.97 13.24
CA TYR A 162 11.29 -0.55 14.64
C TYR A 162 9.96 -0.77 15.34
N ALA A 163 10.00 -1.10 16.64
CA ALA A 163 8.87 -1.05 17.54
C ALA A 163 8.99 0.17 18.45
N TYR A 164 7.96 1.00 18.50
CA TYR A 164 7.80 2.13 19.40
C TYR A 164 6.85 1.75 20.52
N SER A 165 7.23 1.96 21.79
CA SER A 165 6.33 1.81 22.93
C SER A 165 5.84 3.19 23.39
N GLU A 166 4.54 3.38 23.42
CA GLU A 166 3.92 4.62 23.89
C GLU A 166 4.21 4.85 25.40
N ALA A 167 4.24 3.77 26.20
CA ALA A 167 4.48 3.85 27.64
C ALA A 167 5.90 4.33 27.99
N SER A 168 6.92 3.91 27.24
CA SER A 168 8.31 4.30 27.47
C SER A 168 8.79 5.44 26.59
N GLY A 169 8.07 5.76 25.50
CA GLY A 169 8.53 6.66 24.43
C GLY A 169 9.78 6.14 23.70
N GLY A 170 10.15 4.88 23.90
CA GLY A 170 11.38 4.28 23.38
C GLY A 170 11.17 3.55 22.04
N LEU A 171 12.26 3.48 21.26
CA LEU A 171 12.35 2.72 20.02
C LEU A 171 13.25 1.51 20.20
N LYS A 172 12.79 0.35 19.75
CA LYS A 172 13.55 -0.88 19.64
C LYS A 172 13.70 -1.24 18.17
N ARG A 173 14.93 -1.39 17.66
CA ARG A 173 15.22 -1.90 16.33
C ARG A 173 14.95 -3.40 16.29
N LEU A 174 14.14 -3.88 15.33
CA LEU A 174 13.78 -5.28 15.17
C LEU A 174 14.56 -5.95 14.03
N THR A 175 14.95 -5.18 13.00
CA THR A 175 15.77 -5.68 11.88
C THR A 175 17.01 -4.83 11.70
N ASN A 176 18.07 -5.41 11.11
CA ASN A 176 19.33 -4.74 10.83
C ASN A 176 20.09 -5.32 9.62
N ALA A 177 19.43 -6.13 8.82
CA ALA A 177 19.99 -6.65 7.59
C ALA A 177 20.00 -5.55 6.52
N ARG A 178 21.05 -5.53 5.69
CA ARG A 178 21.02 -4.65 4.53
C ARG A 178 19.90 -5.04 3.59
N GLY A 179 19.05 -4.10 3.24
CA GLY A 179 17.90 -4.30 2.38
C GLY A 179 16.75 -3.39 2.81
N TYR A 180 15.69 -3.38 2.02
CA TYR A 180 14.44 -2.71 2.33
C TYR A 180 13.60 -3.65 3.21
N ASP A 181 13.60 -3.44 4.52
CA ASP A 181 12.73 -4.14 5.46
C ASP A 181 11.58 -3.21 5.84
N ALA A 182 10.38 -3.47 5.32
CA ALA A 182 9.23 -2.59 5.54
C ALA A 182 7.89 -3.30 5.32
N GLU A 183 6.80 -2.53 5.28
CA GLU A 183 5.43 -3.02 5.05
C GLU A 183 5.04 -4.12 6.04
N ALA A 184 5.36 -3.88 7.31
CA ALA A 184 5.24 -4.87 8.35
C ALA A 184 3.91 -4.80 9.09
N ALA A 185 3.34 -5.96 9.45
CA ALA A 185 2.12 -6.08 10.22
C ALA A 185 2.23 -7.20 11.25
N TYR A 186 1.66 -6.99 12.44
CA TYR A 186 1.54 -8.01 13.47
C TYR A 186 0.47 -9.05 13.13
N SER A 187 0.67 -10.28 13.60
CA SER A 187 -0.39 -11.29 13.69
C SER A 187 -1.47 -10.86 14.72
N PRO A 188 -2.70 -11.39 14.61
CA PRO A 188 -3.78 -11.05 15.53
C PRO A 188 -3.50 -11.34 17.01
N ASP A 189 -2.64 -12.33 17.28
CA ASP A 189 -2.17 -12.66 18.64
C ASP A 189 -0.95 -11.82 19.08
N GLY A 190 -0.44 -10.94 18.21
CA GLY A 190 0.71 -10.08 18.49
C GLY A 190 2.05 -10.80 18.62
N GLN A 191 2.16 -12.09 18.27
CA GLN A 191 3.36 -12.91 18.46
C GLN A 191 4.29 -12.92 17.25
N TRP A 192 3.77 -12.64 16.06
CA TRP A 192 4.50 -12.68 14.80
C TRP A 192 4.40 -11.36 14.07
N ILE A 193 5.38 -11.08 13.22
CA ILE A 193 5.41 -9.97 12.27
C ILE A 193 5.64 -10.55 10.88
N VAL A 194 4.77 -10.21 9.93
CA VAL A 194 4.97 -10.45 8.51
C VAL A 194 5.42 -9.14 7.86
N PHE A 195 6.35 -9.19 6.89
CA PHE A 195 6.91 -7.99 6.28
C PHE A 195 7.46 -8.26 4.88
N ALA A 196 7.67 -7.22 4.08
CA ALA A 196 8.34 -7.29 2.80
C ALA A 196 9.83 -6.97 2.95
N SER A 197 10.70 -7.70 2.25
CA SER A 197 12.14 -7.44 2.26
C SER A 197 12.81 -7.91 0.97
N ASN A 198 13.82 -7.16 0.53
CA ASN A 198 14.72 -7.56 -0.55
C ASN A 198 16.14 -7.92 -0.03
N ARG A 199 16.28 -8.23 1.28
CA ARG A 199 17.56 -8.52 1.96
C ARG A 199 18.35 -9.66 1.31
N ASP A 200 17.68 -10.71 0.81
CA ASP A 200 18.32 -11.84 0.14
C ASP A 200 19.24 -11.40 -1.02
N ALA A 201 18.87 -10.33 -1.74
CA ALA A 201 19.67 -9.78 -2.81
C ALA A 201 20.98 -9.12 -2.32
N TYR A 202 21.10 -8.79 -1.05
CA TYR A 202 22.30 -8.24 -0.42
C TYR A 202 23.08 -9.27 0.39
N GLU A 203 22.46 -10.38 0.76
CA GLU A 203 23.07 -11.44 1.58
C GLU A 203 23.73 -12.55 0.74
N ARG A 204 23.30 -12.76 -0.51
CA ARG A 204 23.87 -13.77 -1.42
C ARG A 204 24.69 -13.16 -2.54
N THR A 205 25.54 -13.98 -3.15
CA THR A 205 26.24 -13.59 -4.39
C THR A 205 25.25 -13.57 -5.55
N LEU A 206 25.08 -12.41 -6.16
CA LEU A 206 24.26 -12.22 -7.35
C LEU A 206 25.06 -12.48 -8.62
N LYS A 207 24.40 -13.05 -9.64
CA LYS A 207 24.92 -13.07 -11.01
C LYS A 207 24.96 -11.64 -11.58
N GLU A 208 25.77 -11.42 -12.60
CA GLU A 208 25.93 -10.08 -13.19
C GLU A 208 24.60 -9.48 -13.68
N GLU A 209 23.71 -10.30 -14.24
CA GLU A 209 22.38 -9.86 -14.67
C GLU A 209 21.49 -9.46 -13.49
N GLU A 210 21.54 -10.20 -12.39
CA GLU A 210 20.81 -9.89 -11.15
C GLU A 210 21.34 -8.61 -10.50
N GLN A 211 22.66 -8.39 -10.52
CA GLN A 211 23.26 -7.15 -10.01
C GLN A 211 22.77 -5.93 -10.78
N ARG A 212 22.77 -6.01 -12.12
CA ARG A 212 22.22 -4.95 -12.97
C ARG A 212 20.73 -4.72 -12.73
N LEU A 213 19.98 -5.79 -12.46
CA LEU A 213 18.56 -5.72 -12.15
C LEU A 213 18.34 -5.06 -10.78
N LEU A 214 19.10 -5.44 -9.75
CA LEU A 214 19.02 -4.84 -8.43
C LEU A 214 19.32 -3.33 -8.45
N GLU A 215 20.33 -2.91 -9.21
CA GLU A 215 20.63 -1.48 -9.39
C GLU A 215 19.52 -0.71 -10.09
N LYS A 216 18.84 -1.36 -11.03
CA LYS A 216 17.77 -0.75 -11.83
C LYS A 216 16.41 -0.77 -11.14
N ASP A 217 16.08 -1.86 -10.49
CA ASP A 217 14.79 -2.12 -9.87
C ASP A 217 14.95 -3.06 -8.67
N PRO A 218 15.32 -2.52 -7.49
CA PRO A 218 15.47 -3.33 -6.29
C PRO A 218 14.16 -3.99 -5.82
N SER A 219 12.99 -3.51 -6.27
CA SER A 219 11.70 -4.11 -5.93
C SER A 219 11.53 -5.54 -6.47
N HIS A 220 12.19 -5.86 -7.59
CA HIS A 220 12.16 -7.20 -8.19
C HIS A 220 12.59 -8.31 -7.23
N PHE A 221 13.34 -7.98 -6.21
CA PHE A 221 13.87 -8.91 -5.20
C PHE A 221 13.09 -8.87 -3.88
N ALA A 222 12.00 -8.09 -3.82
CA ALA A 222 11.20 -8.00 -2.60
C ALA A 222 10.29 -9.22 -2.46
N GLU A 223 10.39 -9.85 -1.29
CA GLU A 223 9.70 -11.08 -0.92
C GLU A 223 9.03 -10.94 0.45
N ILE A 224 8.10 -11.83 0.75
CA ILE A 224 7.46 -11.87 2.06
C ILE A 224 8.31 -12.67 3.04
N TYR A 225 8.52 -12.08 4.21
CA TYR A 225 9.21 -12.68 5.35
C TYR A 225 8.30 -12.69 6.57
N ILE A 226 8.61 -13.57 7.51
CA ILE A 226 7.99 -13.65 8.82
C ILE A 226 9.05 -13.71 9.91
N MET A 227 8.80 -13.09 11.06
CA MET A 227 9.65 -13.16 12.26
C MET A 227 8.80 -13.15 13.53
N ARG A 228 9.40 -13.49 14.66
CA ARG A 228 8.78 -13.28 15.97
C ARG A 228 8.64 -11.79 16.28
N ALA A 229 7.72 -11.41 17.14
CA ALA A 229 7.50 -10.01 17.53
C ALA A 229 8.71 -9.35 18.20
N ASP A 230 9.65 -10.12 18.71
CA ASP A 230 10.91 -9.63 19.28
C ASP A 230 12.02 -9.38 18.26
N GLY A 231 11.78 -9.68 16.96
CA GLY A 231 12.71 -9.55 15.85
C GLY A 231 13.52 -10.83 15.55
N THR A 232 13.32 -11.92 16.29
CA THR A 232 14.06 -13.17 16.12
C THR A 232 13.37 -14.13 15.14
N GLY A 233 14.11 -15.12 14.64
CA GLY A 233 13.55 -16.22 13.84
C GLY A 233 13.05 -15.78 12.46
N VAL A 234 13.74 -14.83 11.82
CA VAL A 234 13.42 -14.34 10.49
C VAL A 234 13.45 -15.49 9.47
N ARG A 235 12.37 -15.63 8.69
CA ARG A 235 12.22 -16.67 7.68
C ARG A 235 11.52 -16.13 6.45
N ARG A 236 12.05 -16.41 5.26
CA ARG A 236 11.45 -16.09 3.96
C ARG A 236 10.26 -17.01 3.67
N LEU A 237 9.16 -16.46 3.17
CA LEU A 237 7.94 -17.21 2.82
C LEU A 237 7.73 -17.35 1.31
N THR A 238 8.15 -16.35 0.52
CA THR A 238 8.00 -16.37 -0.94
C THR A 238 9.36 -16.37 -1.63
N ASN A 239 9.38 -16.87 -2.86
CA ASN A 239 10.59 -16.95 -3.70
C ASN A 239 10.17 -16.88 -5.18
N THR A 240 9.62 -15.77 -5.60
CA THR A 240 9.06 -15.61 -6.94
C THR A 240 9.60 -14.32 -7.54
N PRO A 241 10.12 -14.33 -8.79
CA PRO A 241 10.55 -13.10 -9.44
C PRO A 241 9.44 -12.07 -9.54
N GLY A 242 9.73 -10.85 -9.16
CA GLY A 242 8.77 -9.76 -9.06
C GLY A 242 8.62 -9.26 -7.63
N TYR A 243 7.81 -8.23 -7.44
CA TYR A 243 7.61 -7.63 -6.13
C TYR A 243 6.47 -8.30 -5.38
N ASP A 244 6.79 -9.07 -4.34
CA ASP A 244 5.87 -9.50 -3.31
C ASP A 244 5.88 -8.49 -2.14
N GLY A 245 4.73 -7.91 -1.77
CA GLY A 245 4.71 -6.89 -0.71
C GLY A 245 3.33 -6.59 -0.14
N GLY A 246 3.32 -5.73 0.91
CA GLY A 246 2.12 -5.35 1.65
C GLY A 246 1.40 -6.53 2.30
N PRO A 247 2.11 -7.39 3.06
CA PRO A 247 1.50 -8.55 3.65
C PRO A 247 0.73 -8.19 4.94
N PHE A 248 -0.43 -8.82 5.12
CA PHE A 248 -1.21 -8.77 6.35
C PHE A 248 -1.68 -10.16 6.72
N PHE A 249 -1.74 -10.46 8.01
CA PHE A 249 -2.47 -11.64 8.47
C PHE A 249 -3.97 -11.45 8.28
N THR A 250 -4.68 -12.54 7.99
CA THR A 250 -6.14 -12.60 8.12
C THR A 250 -6.54 -12.44 9.58
N HIS A 251 -7.77 -12.03 9.82
CA HIS A 251 -8.28 -11.74 11.18
C HIS A 251 -8.21 -12.94 12.12
N ASP A 252 -8.32 -14.17 11.59
CA ASP A 252 -8.18 -15.41 12.34
C ASP A 252 -6.73 -15.91 12.43
N GLY A 253 -5.78 -15.19 11.83
CA GLY A 253 -4.36 -15.51 11.82
C GLY A 253 -3.96 -16.74 10.98
N LYS A 254 -4.91 -17.36 10.28
CA LYS A 254 -4.64 -18.61 9.55
C LYS A 254 -4.05 -18.41 8.17
N ARG A 255 -4.14 -17.21 7.63
CA ARG A 255 -3.56 -16.89 6.32
C ARG A 255 -2.84 -15.55 6.37
N ILE A 256 -2.02 -15.31 5.32
CA ILE A 256 -1.41 -14.04 4.99
C ILE A 256 -1.97 -13.64 3.63
N VAL A 257 -2.43 -12.40 3.48
CA VAL A 257 -2.84 -11.79 2.23
C VAL A 257 -1.78 -10.77 1.81
N TRP A 258 -1.41 -10.74 0.52
CA TRP A 258 -0.42 -9.80 -0.03
C TRP A 258 -0.67 -9.51 -1.50
N ARG A 259 0.08 -8.57 -2.06
CA ARG A 259 0.12 -8.34 -3.52
C ARG A 259 1.39 -8.92 -4.12
N ARG A 260 1.28 -9.46 -5.34
CA ARG A 260 2.40 -9.92 -6.17
C ARG A 260 2.36 -9.23 -7.51
N PHE A 261 3.44 -8.56 -7.87
CA PHE A 261 3.65 -8.04 -9.21
C PHE A 261 4.17 -9.11 -10.16
N ASP A 262 3.83 -9.00 -11.44
CA ASP A 262 4.50 -9.78 -12.48
C ASP A 262 5.99 -9.39 -12.56
N PRO A 263 6.88 -10.27 -13.08
CA PRO A 263 8.32 -9.99 -13.14
C PRO A 263 8.70 -8.74 -13.94
N GLN A 264 7.78 -8.20 -14.73
CA GLN A 264 7.97 -6.98 -15.52
C GLN A 264 7.37 -5.74 -14.83
N GLY A 265 6.72 -5.89 -13.69
CA GLY A 265 6.09 -4.81 -12.91
C GLY A 265 4.90 -4.13 -13.62
N ARG A 266 4.22 -4.83 -14.54
CA ARG A 266 3.11 -4.28 -15.34
C ARG A 266 1.75 -4.52 -14.75
N SER A 267 1.59 -5.62 -14.05
CA SER A 267 0.35 -6.00 -13.36
C SER A 267 0.67 -6.55 -11.98
N ALA A 268 -0.31 -6.52 -11.11
CA ALA A 268 -0.23 -7.13 -9.79
C ALA A 268 -1.57 -7.74 -9.41
N ASP A 269 -1.50 -8.84 -8.68
CA ASP A 269 -2.67 -9.52 -8.17
C ASP A 269 -2.59 -9.76 -6.67
N ILE A 270 -3.76 -9.94 -6.07
CA ILE A 270 -3.88 -10.29 -4.66
C ILE A 270 -3.78 -11.81 -4.52
N TYR A 271 -2.95 -12.22 -3.56
CA TYR A 271 -2.70 -13.60 -3.20
C TYR A 271 -2.95 -13.83 -1.71
N THR A 272 -3.11 -15.10 -1.35
CA THR A 272 -3.17 -15.54 0.05
C THR A 272 -2.43 -16.87 0.22
N MET A 273 -1.80 -17.08 1.38
CA MET A 273 -1.06 -18.31 1.74
C MET A 273 -1.23 -18.62 3.23
N GLN A 274 -0.86 -19.83 3.64
CA GLN A 274 -0.68 -20.15 5.07
C GLN A 274 0.54 -19.43 5.65
N PRO A 275 0.63 -19.21 6.99
CA PRO A 275 1.77 -18.52 7.60
C PRO A 275 3.11 -19.25 7.49
N ASP A 276 3.10 -20.49 7.06
CA ASP A 276 4.32 -21.27 6.74
C ASP A 276 4.81 -21.07 5.29
N GLY A 277 4.05 -20.35 4.46
CA GLY A 277 4.32 -20.10 3.04
C GLY A 277 3.64 -21.10 2.10
N SER A 278 2.92 -22.09 2.62
CA SER A 278 2.22 -23.10 1.83
C SER A 278 0.83 -22.65 1.37
N ASP A 279 0.17 -23.44 0.53
CA ASP A 279 -1.20 -23.24 0.02
C ASP A 279 -1.43 -21.83 -0.54
N VAL A 280 -0.56 -21.44 -1.49
CA VAL A 280 -0.65 -20.15 -2.19
C VAL A 280 -1.87 -20.15 -3.14
N LYS A 281 -2.76 -19.17 -2.97
CA LYS A 281 -3.94 -18.97 -3.82
C LYS A 281 -3.94 -17.56 -4.41
N ARG A 282 -4.31 -17.41 -5.67
CA ARG A 282 -4.53 -16.13 -6.34
C ARG A 282 -6.00 -15.71 -6.24
N LEU A 283 -6.27 -14.52 -5.70
CA LEU A 283 -7.64 -14.02 -5.51
C LEU A 283 -8.13 -13.14 -6.66
N THR A 284 -7.22 -12.48 -7.41
CA THR A 284 -7.58 -11.58 -8.53
C THR A 284 -6.79 -11.92 -9.78
N ASP A 285 -7.28 -11.46 -10.96
CA ASP A 285 -6.63 -11.66 -12.25
C ASP A 285 -7.04 -10.59 -13.29
N PHE A 286 -7.08 -9.35 -12.83
CA PHE A 286 -7.54 -8.21 -13.66
C PHE A 286 -6.64 -7.88 -14.85
N GLY A 287 -5.40 -8.39 -14.90
CA GLY A 287 -4.39 -7.98 -15.87
C GLY A 287 -3.95 -6.52 -15.72
N SER A 288 -4.27 -5.92 -14.59
CA SER A 288 -3.90 -4.57 -14.15
C SER A 288 -3.29 -4.62 -12.76
N VAL A 289 -2.99 -3.48 -12.14
CA VAL A 289 -2.47 -3.47 -10.77
C VAL A 289 -3.62 -3.61 -9.78
N SER A 290 -3.62 -4.72 -9.01
CA SER A 290 -4.40 -4.90 -7.78
C SER A 290 -3.45 -4.74 -6.60
N TRP A 291 -3.79 -3.87 -5.62
CA TRP A 291 -2.84 -3.39 -4.62
C TRP A 291 -3.47 -3.17 -3.26
N ALA A 292 -2.63 -3.18 -2.20
CA ALA A 292 -3.01 -2.87 -0.82
C ALA A 292 -4.21 -3.67 -0.31
N PRO A 293 -4.16 -5.01 -0.32
CA PRO A 293 -5.25 -5.83 0.19
C PRO A 293 -5.35 -5.77 1.71
N TYR A 294 -6.57 -5.76 2.22
CA TYR A 294 -6.85 -5.91 3.65
C TYR A 294 -8.13 -6.72 3.85
N GLU A 295 -8.08 -7.75 4.71
CA GLU A 295 -9.26 -8.56 4.99
C GLU A 295 -10.25 -7.80 5.89
N HIS A 296 -11.54 -7.88 5.56
CA HIS A 296 -12.58 -7.37 6.45
C HIS A 296 -12.71 -8.26 7.71
N PRO A 297 -12.96 -7.68 8.92
CA PRO A 297 -13.03 -8.44 10.19
C PRO A 297 -14.01 -9.61 10.21
N SER A 298 -14.97 -9.65 9.30
CA SER A 298 -15.87 -10.80 9.16
C SER A 298 -15.20 -12.06 8.60
N GLY A 299 -13.96 -11.98 8.07
CA GLY A 299 -13.27 -13.08 7.39
C GLY A 299 -13.94 -13.55 6.09
N ARG A 300 -14.80 -12.71 5.46
CA ARG A 300 -15.59 -13.12 4.29
C ARG A 300 -15.07 -12.58 2.98
N TYR A 301 -14.31 -11.50 3.00
CA TYR A 301 -13.79 -10.84 1.81
C TYR A 301 -12.56 -9.97 2.12
N VAL A 302 -11.79 -9.73 1.09
CA VAL A 302 -10.65 -8.81 1.06
C VAL A 302 -11.09 -7.54 0.33
N ILE A 303 -10.75 -6.36 0.90
CA ILE A 303 -10.88 -5.06 0.26
C ILE A 303 -9.50 -4.70 -0.30
N PHE A 304 -9.43 -4.19 -1.52
CA PHE A 304 -8.17 -3.84 -2.18
C PHE A 304 -8.38 -2.70 -3.16
N ALA A 305 -7.30 -2.08 -3.62
CA ALA A 305 -7.33 -1.06 -4.65
C ALA A 305 -6.95 -1.65 -6.02
N SER A 306 -7.51 -1.13 -7.12
CA SER A 306 -7.07 -1.51 -8.47
C SER A 306 -7.25 -0.38 -9.47
N ASN A 307 -6.31 -0.30 -10.42
CA ASN A 307 -6.39 0.60 -11.57
C ASN A 307 -6.99 -0.06 -12.82
N LYS A 308 -7.84 -1.08 -12.64
CA LYS A 308 -8.52 -1.80 -13.73
C LYS A 308 -9.24 -0.86 -14.72
N LEU A 309 -9.75 0.27 -14.22
CA LEU A 309 -10.55 1.22 -14.99
C LEU A 309 -9.75 2.35 -15.63
N GLY A 310 -8.43 2.34 -15.48
CA GLY A 310 -7.53 3.35 -16.05
C GLY A 310 -6.25 3.48 -15.24
N HIS A 311 -5.14 3.70 -15.90
CA HIS A 311 -3.81 3.69 -15.29
C HIS A 311 -3.68 4.63 -14.08
N ASP A 312 -4.28 5.81 -14.16
CA ASP A 312 -4.19 6.85 -13.14
C ASP A 312 -5.44 6.90 -12.23
N ASN A 313 -6.36 5.93 -12.39
CA ASN A 313 -7.60 5.83 -11.63
C ASN A 313 -7.63 4.55 -10.81
N PHE A 314 -7.26 4.66 -9.54
CA PHE A 314 -7.38 3.58 -8.58
C PHE A 314 -8.70 3.67 -7.83
N GLU A 315 -9.40 2.55 -7.79
CA GLU A 315 -10.66 2.40 -7.08
C GLU A 315 -10.60 1.25 -6.09
N LEU A 316 -11.43 1.27 -5.07
CA LEU A 316 -11.58 0.18 -4.15
C LEU A 316 -12.49 -0.91 -4.74
N PHE A 317 -12.10 -2.16 -4.51
CA PHE A 317 -12.83 -3.36 -4.87
C PHE A 317 -12.90 -4.30 -3.68
N ILE A 318 -13.86 -5.21 -3.71
CA ILE A 318 -13.97 -6.35 -2.79
C ILE A 318 -13.92 -7.65 -3.57
N VAL A 319 -13.28 -8.69 -3.00
CA VAL A 319 -13.24 -10.06 -3.53
C VAL A 319 -13.47 -11.04 -2.39
N ASP A 320 -14.18 -12.14 -2.64
CA ASP A 320 -14.35 -13.20 -1.65
C ASP A 320 -12.99 -13.86 -1.29
N VAL A 321 -12.85 -14.36 -0.06
CA VAL A 321 -11.58 -14.91 0.44
C VAL A 321 -11.09 -16.14 -0.30
N GLU A 322 -11.93 -16.81 -1.07
CA GLU A 322 -11.57 -17.95 -1.93
C GLU A 322 -11.23 -17.50 -3.37
N GLY A 323 -11.54 -16.25 -3.74
CA GLY A 323 -11.28 -15.71 -5.07
C GLY A 323 -12.08 -16.40 -6.17
N VAL A 324 -13.25 -16.94 -5.85
CA VAL A 324 -14.11 -17.68 -6.82
C VAL A 324 -15.13 -16.81 -7.53
N LYS A 325 -15.32 -15.58 -7.05
CA LYS A 325 -16.23 -14.59 -7.64
C LYS A 325 -15.43 -13.47 -8.31
N GLU A 326 -16.05 -12.86 -9.33
CA GLU A 326 -15.50 -11.61 -9.88
C GLU A 326 -15.50 -10.52 -8.81
N PRO A 327 -14.39 -9.76 -8.67
CA PRO A 327 -14.35 -8.65 -7.73
C PRO A 327 -15.38 -7.57 -8.05
N VAL A 328 -15.93 -6.96 -7.00
CA VAL A 328 -16.96 -5.92 -7.09
C VAL A 328 -16.36 -4.56 -6.76
N ARG A 329 -16.60 -3.54 -7.61
CA ARG A 329 -16.18 -2.16 -7.40
C ARG A 329 -16.98 -1.52 -6.26
N VAL A 330 -16.30 -0.71 -5.45
CA VAL A 330 -16.84 -0.01 -4.26
C VAL A 330 -16.84 1.51 -4.44
N THR A 331 -15.70 2.09 -4.84
CA THR A 331 -15.57 3.55 -5.02
C THR A 331 -15.68 3.97 -6.47
N TYR A 332 -16.05 5.24 -6.68
CA TYR A 332 -16.36 5.78 -8.01
C TYR A 332 -15.82 7.21 -8.19
N SER A 333 -14.83 7.60 -7.41
CA SER A 333 -14.22 8.93 -7.47
C SER A 333 -13.02 8.95 -8.40
N ALA A 334 -12.93 9.90 -9.30
CA ALA A 334 -11.76 10.02 -10.18
C ALA A 334 -10.46 10.25 -9.39
N GLY A 335 -9.38 9.61 -9.81
CA GLY A 335 -8.06 9.73 -9.23
C GLY A 335 -7.65 8.52 -8.39
N PHE A 336 -7.18 8.74 -7.17
CA PHE A 336 -6.66 7.68 -6.32
C PHE A 336 -7.57 7.42 -5.13
N ASP A 337 -8.12 6.21 -5.05
CA ASP A 337 -8.68 5.59 -3.86
C ASP A 337 -7.92 4.30 -3.59
N GLY A 338 -7.23 4.21 -2.45
CA GLY A 338 -6.39 3.06 -2.14
C GLY A 338 -6.09 2.89 -0.66
N LEU A 339 -5.35 1.84 -0.31
CA LEU A 339 -4.97 1.52 1.07
C LEU A 339 -6.20 1.41 2.00
N PRO A 340 -7.20 0.59 1.64
CA PRO A 340 -8.42 0.45 2.42
C PRO A 340 -8.17 -0.36 3.69
N VAL A 341 -8.65 0.14 4.84
CA VAL A 341 -8.54 -0.56 6.13
C VAL A 341 -9.87 -0.47 6.87
N PRO A 342 -10.62 -1.56 7.02
CA PRO A 342 -11.82 -1.58 7.84
C PRO A 342 -11.49 -1.38 9.33
N SER A 343 -12.40 -0.74 10.06
CA SER A 343 -12.30 -0.65 11.53
C SER A 343 -12.40 -2.04 12.17
N PRO A 344 -11.86 -2.25 13.39
CA PRO A 344 -11.89 -3.55 14.06
C PRO A 344 -13.30 -4.14 14.24
N ASP A 345 -14.31 -3.29 14.36
CA ASP A 345 -15.72 -3.70 14.45
C ASP A 345 -16.40 -3.91 13.08
N GLY A 346 -15.65 -3.66 11.98
CA GLY A 346 -16.12 -3.80 10.59
C GLY A 346 -17.20 -2.81 10.16
N LYS A 347 -17.46 -1.75 10.93
CA LYS A 347 -18.54 -0.78 10.66
C LYS A 347 -18.08 0.47 9.93
N ARG A 348 -16.78 0.73 9.87
CA ARG A 348 -16.19 1.87 9.17
C ARG A 348 -15.08 1.39 8.25
N LEU A 349 -14.82 2.14 7.20
CA LEU A 349 -13.68 1.98 6.31
C LEU A 349 -12.85 3.26 6.34
N ALA A 350 -11.53 3.13 6.51
CA ALA A 350 -10.56 4.17 6.24
C ALA A 350 -9.86 3.86 4.92
N TRP A 351 -9.55 4.89 4.13
CA TRP A 351 -8.74 4.74 2.91
C TRP A 351 -8.02 6.04 2.58
N THR A 352 -6.98 5.94 1.77
CA THR A 352 -6.29 7.10 1.21
C THR A 352 -6.98 7.50 -0.09
N SER A 353 -7.35 8.78 -0.22
CA SER A 353 -8.03 9.29 -1.41
C SER A 353 -7.49 10.65 -1.85
N SER A 354 -7.48 10.88 -3.16
CA SER A 354 -7.18 12.20 -3.76
C SER A 354 -8.44 13.03 -4.03
N ARG A 355 -9.62 12.59 -3.60
CA ARG A 355 -10.93 13.24 -3.85
C ARG A 355 -11.09 14.66 -3.26
N SER A 356 -10.17 15.08 -2.38
CA SER A 356 -10.14 16.47 -1.86
C SER A 356 -9.83 17.53 -2.92
N GLY A 357 -9.45 17.13 -4.14
CA GLY A 357 -9.15 18.03 -5.25
C GLY A 357 -7.74 18.62 -5.25
N ALA A 358 -6.93 18.39 -4.21
CA ALA A 358 -5.54 18.86 -4.14
C ALA A 358 -4.55 17.99 -4.94
N GLY A 359 -5.01 16.91 -5.59
CA GLY A 359 -4.18 15.98 -6.35
C GLY A 359 -3.22 15.15 -5.51
N VAL A 360 -3.33 15.22 -4.16
CA VAL A 360 -2.50 14.49 -3.20
C VAL A 360 -3.37 13.67 -2.26
N GLY A 361 -2.86 12.51 -1.82
CA GLY A 361 -3.61 11.63 -0.93
C GLY A 361 -3.81 12.22 0.46
N GLN A 362 -5.03 12.07 0.99
CA GLN A 362 -5.40 12.28 2.38
C GLN A 362 -6.22 11.08 2.86
N ILE A 363 -6.32 10.88 4.17
CA ILE A 363 -7.11 9.79 4.72
C ILE A 363 -8.57 10.23 4.82
N PHE A 364 -9.45 9.37 4.31
CA PHE A 364 -10.90 9.49 4.44
C PHE A 364 -11.44 8.34 5.28
N VAL A 365 -12.58 8.57 5.93
CA VAL A 365 -13.32 7.57 6.72
C VAL A 365 -14.79 7.68 6.37
N GLY A 366 -15.45 6.54 6.22
CA GLY A 366 -16.89 6.44 6.01
C GLY A 366 -17.49 5.27 6.78
N ASP A 367 -18.80 5.30 7.00
CA ASP A 367 -19.54 4.17 7.54
C ASP A 367 -19.66 3.10 6.46
N TRP A 368 -19.35 1.85 6.81
CA TRP A 368 -19.29 0.71 5.89
C TRP A 368 -20.55 -0.15 5.95
N ASN A 369 -21.16 -0.37 4.80
CA ASN A 369 -22.32 -1.25 4.67
C ASN A 369 -21.89 -2.70 4.37
N HIS A 370 -21.53 -3.44 5.43
CA HIS A 370 -21.14 -4.84 5.33
C HIS A 370 -22.20 -5.75 4.67
N ALA A 371 -23.49 -5.53 4.98
CA ALA A 371 -24.56 -6.31 4.41
C ALA A 371 -24.64 -6.16 2.88
N LYS A 372 -24.47 -4.93 2.38
CA LYS A 372 -24.44 -4.64 0.94
C LYS A 372 -23.22 -5.28 0.26
N ALA A 373 -22.06 -5.25 0.91
CA ALA A 373 -20.86 -5.90 0.41
C ALA A 373 -21.05 -7.41 0.23
N LEU A 374 -21.64 -8.09 1.20
CA LEU A 374 -21.96 -9.52 1.12
C LEU A 374 -23.00 -9.83 0.04
N GLU A 375 -24.06 -9.02 -0.09
CA GLU A 375 -25.08 -9.15 -1.14
C GLU A 375 -24.44 -9.03 -2.53
N ALA A 376 -23.59 -8.03 -2.73
CA ALA A 376 -22.91 -7.79 -4.00
C ALA A 376 -21.99 -8.95 -4.39
N LEU A 377 -21.17 -9.46 -3.46
CA LEU A 377 -20.32 -10.62 -3.69
C LEU A 377 -21.13 -11.89 -3.98
N LYS A 378 -22.26 -12.11 -3.27
CA LYS A 378 -23.14 -13.24 -3.55
C LYS A 378 -23.69 -13.19 -4.98
N SER A 379 -24.03 -11.99 -5.45
CA SER A 379 -24.61 -11.75 -6.78
C SER A 379 -23.57 -11.67 -7.89
N ALA A 380 -22.30 -11.48 -7.55
CA ALA A 380 -21.22 -11.43 -8.53
C ALA A 380 -21.08 -12.76 -9.30
N PRO A 381 -20.78 -12.72 -10.60
CA PRO A 381 -20.60 -13.91 -11.40
C PRO A 381 -19.39 -14.73 -10.91
N PRO A 382 -19.32 -16.04 -11.19
CA PRO A 382 -18.12 -16.83 -10.98
C PRO A 382 -16.95 -16.26 -11.78
N ARG A 383 -15.76 -16.21 -11.19
CA ARG A 383 -14.53 -15.80 -11.88
C ARG A 383 -14.15 -16.86 -12.93
N GLN A 384 -13.89 -16.41 -14.16
CA GLN A 384 -13.46 -17.31 -15.23
C GLN A 384 -12.05 -17.85 -14.90
N GLY A 385 -11.88 -19.18 -15.01
CA GLY A 385 -10.59 -19.84 -14.74
C GLY A 385 -10.33 -20.22 -13.28
N SER A 386 -11.23 -19.93 -12.34
CA SER A 386 -11.18 -20.50 -10.99
C SER A 386 -11.63 -21.97 -11.06
N THR A 387 -10.72 -22.88 -11.38
CA THR A 387 -10.97 -24.33 -11.17
C THR A 387 -10.97 -24.59 -9.67
N LYS A 388 -12.05 -25.28 -9.23
CA LYS A 388 -12.20 -25.82 -7.86
C LYS A 388 -11.05 -26.75 -7.50
#